data_fb23b5ea1f3759913b789d0844b4bb01
#
_entry.id   fb23b5ea1f3759913b789d0844b4bb01
#
_cell.length_a   1.000
_cell.length_b   1.000
_cell.length_c   1.000
_cell.angle_alpha   90.00
_cell.angle_beta   90.00
_cell.angle_gamma   90.00
#
_symmetry.space_group_name_H-M   'P 1'
#
loop_
_entity.id
_entity.type
_entity.pdbx_description
1 polymer ?
#
loop_
_entity_poly.entity_id
_entity_poly.type
_entity_poly.pdbx_seq_one_letter_code
_entity_poly.pdbx_strand_id
1 'polypeptide(L)'
;LESAGELSIREQKFLKLAKAFKQLAAENVALKAVFSQKEIPSEAVDAFMETAVMDHDWNETSEWSWVENETEVIHAVLDALKPETPATDRIVAGIKADGVESGIKTIMTMLNHQAPGVSDAINVLRVHSSELSEGADK
;
A
#
# COMPACT_ATOMS: atom_id res chain seq x y z
N LEU A 1 34.33 -9.73 29.94
CA LEU A 1 33.11 -9.04 29.48
C LEU A 1 33.46 -8.26 28.21
N GLU A 2 33.39 -8.94 27.08
CA GLU A 2 33.43 -8.27 25.78
C GLU A 2 32.15 -7.47 25.68
N SER A 3 32.27 -6.14 25.71
CA SER A 3 31.20 -5.26 25.29
C SER A 3 30.90 -5.61 23.85
N ALA A 4 29.67 -6.06 23.56
CA ALA A 4 29.20 -6.18 22.20
C ALA A 4 29.34 -4.79 21.57
N GLY A 5 30.35 -4.61 20.73
CA GLY A 5 30.66 -3.34 20.09
C GLY A 5 29.45 -2.89 19.31
N GLU A 6 29.17 -1.58 19.30
CA GLU A 6 28.14 -1.02 18.47
C GLU A 6 28.37 -1.44 17.02
N LEU A 7 27.29 -1.91 16.36
CA LEU A 7 27.32 -2.29 14.96
C LEU A 7 27.75 -1.08 14.12
N SER A 8 28.67 -1.30 13.20
CA SER A 8 29.07 -0.26 12.24
C SER A 8 27.87 0.20 11.41
N ILE A 9 27.93 1.41 10.89
CA ILE A 9 26.87 1.97 10.02
C ILE A 9 26.53 1.03 8.85
N ARG A 10 27.56 0.33 8.33
CA ARG A 10 27.38 -0.64 7.25
C ARG A 10 26.58 -1.86 7.71
N GLU A 11 26.90 -2.40 8.87
CA GLU A 11 26.19 -3.55 9.44
C GLU A 11 24.75 -3.21 9.80
N GLN A 12 24.50 -2.00 10.33
CA GLN A 12 23.15 -1.51 10.59
C GLN A 12 22.32 -1.43 9.30
N LYS A 13 22.91 -0.94 8.20
CA LYS A 13 22.23 -0.91 6.88
C LYS A 13 21.92 -2.31 6.37
N PHE A 14 22.83 -3.27 6.50
CA PHE A 14 22.58 -4.66 6.12
C PHE A 14 21.48 -5.30 6.96
N LEU A 15 21.47 -5.06 8.28
CA LEU A 15 20.41 -5.56 9.15
C LEU A 15 19.04 -4.97 8.79
N LYS A 16 18.97 -3.66 8.50
CA LYS A 16 17.73 -3.00 8.04
C LYS A 16 17.24 -3.63 6.74
N LEU A 17 18.15 -3.86 5.79
CA LEU A 17 17.82 -4.49 4.51
C LEU A 17 17.33 -5.94 4.69
N ALA A 18 18.01 -6.73 5.51
CA ALA A 18 17.62 -8.10 5.80
C ALA A 18 16.25 -8.18 6.48
N LYS A 19 15.97 -7.26 7.41
CA LYS A 19 14.67 -7.15 8.07
C LYS A 19 13.56 -6.81 7.06
N ALA A 20 13.78 -5.84 6.19
CA ALA A 20 12.85 -5.45 5.15
C ALA A 20 12.58 -6.62 4.18
N PHE A 21 13.62 -7.33 3.76
CA PHE A 21 13.49 -8.52 2.91
C PHE A 21 12.63 -9.61 3.56
N LYS A 22 12.88 -9.90 4.85
CA LYS A 22 12.08 -10.88 5.59
C LYS A 22 10.60 -10.48 5.69
N GLN A 23 10.32 -9.20 5.91
CA GLN A 23 8.96 -8.67 5.94
C GLN A 23 8.26 -8.79 4.59
N LEU A 24 8.93 -8.39 3.50
CA LEU A 24 8.41 -8.54 2.13
C LEU A 24 8.14 -10.00 1.77
N ALA A 25 9.02 -10.92 2.17
CA ALA A 25 8.81 -12.33 1.94
C ALA A 25 7.56 -12.85 2.69
N ALA A 26 7.33 -12.40 3.92
CA ALA A 26 6.14 -12.75 4.69
C ALA A 26 4.86 -12.18 4.05
N GLU A 27 4.87 -10.91 3.61
CA GLU A 27 3.76 -10.30 2.89
C GLU A 27 3.44 -11.05 1.57
N ASN A 28 4.47 -11.46 0.83
CA ASN A 28 4.30 -12.24 -0.38
C ASN A 28 3.64 -13.61 -0.11
N VAL A 29 4.01 -14.26 0.99
CA VAL A 29 3.37 -15.50 1.42
C VAL A 29 1.91 -15.27 1.77
N ALA A 30 1.60 -14.20 2.53
CA ALA A 30 0.24 -13.86 2.90
C ALA A 30 -0.63 -13.55 1.67
N LEU A 31 -0.12 -12.76 0.72
CA LEU A 31 -0.82 -12.47 -0.53
C LEU A 31 -1.12 -13.75 -1.34
N LYS A 32 -0.16 -14.67 -1.43
CA LYS A 32 -0.36 -15.95 -2.12
C LYS A 32 -1.35 -16.85 -1.40
N ALA A 33 -1.39 -16.80 -0.07
CA ALA A 33 -2.31 -17.61 0.74
C ALA A 33 -3.77 -17.29 0.46
N VAL A 34 -4.10 -16.03 0.12
CA VAL A 34 -5.46 -15.61 -0.25
C VAL A 34 -6.01 -16.46 -1.40
N PHE A 35 -5.17 -16.79 -2.39
CA PHE A 35 -5.58 -17.56 -3.57
C PHE A 35 -5.50 -19.07 -3.38
N SER A 36 -4.93 -19.55 -2.29
CA SER A 36 -4.72 -20.98 -2.02
C SER A 36 -5.47 -21.49 -0.78
N GLN A 37 -6.20 -20.63 -0.09
CA GLN A 37 -6.99 -21.02 1.08
C GLN A 37 -8.14 -21.95 0.68
N LYS A 38 -8.38 -22.96 1.50
CA LYS A 38 -9.45 -23.94 1.28
C LYS A 38 -10.79 -23.47 1.82
N GLU A 39 -10.77 -22.62 2.81
CA GLU A 39 -11.96 -22.05 3.46
C GLU A 39 -11.95 -20.55 3.26
N ILE A 40 -13.10 -19.99 2.93
CA ILE A 40 -13.29 -18.55 2.79
C ILE A 40 -13.49 -17.97 4.19
N PRO A 41 -12.72 -16.94 4.60
CA PRO A 41 -12.91 -16.28 5.88
C PRO A 41 -14.33 -15.72 6.06
N SER A 42 -14.82 -15.72 7.30
CA SER A 42 -16.16 -15.19 7.61
C SER A 42 -16.32 -13.74 7.19
N GLU A 43 -15.28 -12.93 7.34
CA GLU A 43 -15.26 -11.52 6.96
C GLU A 43 -15.54 -11.30 5.46
N ALA A 44 -15.08 -12.21 4.61
CA ALA A 44 -15.35 -12.14 3.17
C ALA A 44 -16.78 -12.61 2.85
N VAL A 45 -17.32 -13.57 3.60
CA VAL A 45 -18.71 -13.99 3.49
C VAL A 45 -19.63 -12.87 3.97
N ASP A 46 -19.31 -12.23 5.08
CA ASP A 46 -20.07 -11.11 5.63
C ASP A 46 -20.06 -9.92 4.64
N ALA A 47 -18.90 -9.59 4.05
CA ALA A 47 -18.77 -8.55 3.03
C ALA A 47 -19.67 -8.83 1.80
N PHE A 48 -19.76 -10.09 1.38
CA PHE A 48 -20.70 -10.50 0.33
C PHE A 48 -22.15 -10.26 0.75
N MET A 49 -22.54 -10.75 1.93
CA MET A 49 -23.92 -10.70 2.42
C MET A 49 -24.40 -9.27 2.67
N GLU A 50 -23.52 -8.39 3.13
CA GLU A 50 -23.83 -7.00 3.43
C GLU A 50 -23.89 -6.13 2.16
N THR A 51 -23.14 -6.49 1.12
CA THR A 51 -23.04 -5.68 -0.10
C THR A 51 -24.00 -6.15 -1.18
N ALA A 52 -24.34 -7.44 -1.24
CA ALA A 52 -25.15 -8.00 -2.32
C ALA A 52 -26.57 -7.47 -2.33
N VAL A 53 -26.97 -6.90 -3.45
CA VAL A 53 -28.34 -6.51 -3.75
C VAL A 53 -28.94 -7.56 -4.69
N MET A 54 -30.00 -8.21 -4.22
CA MET A 54 -30.70 -9.24 -4.99
C MET A 54 -31.73 -8.60 -5.89
N ASP A 55 -31.75 -9.00 -7.15
CA ASP A 55 -32.79 -8.60 -8.11
C ASP A 55 -34.14 -9.17 -7.67
N HIS A 56 -35.10 -8.29 -7.35
CA HIS A 56 -36.45 -8.64 -6.94
C HIS A 56 -37.45 -8.68 -8.10
N ASP A 57 -37.08 -8.23 -9.27
CA ASP A 57 -37.95 -8.22 -10.45
C ASP A 57 -38.05 -9.60 -11.13
N TRP A 58 -37.28 -10.56 -10.60
CA TRP A 58 -37.25 -11.90 -11.15
C TRP A 58 -38.08 -12.88 -10.35
N ASN A 59 -39.38 -12.90 -10.61
CA ASN A 59 -40.14 -13.47 -10.19
C ASN A 59 -41.09 -14.39 -9.93
N GLU A 60 -41.83 -14.89 -10.42
CA GLU A 60 -42.90 -15.82 -10.08
C GLU A 60 -42.52 -17.29 -10.04
N THR A 61 -41.31 -17.66 -10.44
CA THR A 61 -40.83 -19.05 -10.44
C THR A 61 -39.65 -19.33 -9.53
N SER A 62 -39.12 -18.31 -8.88
CA SER A 62 -38.19 -18.36 -7.72
C SER A 62 -37.00 -19.33 -7.73
N GLU A 63 -36.56 -19.83 -8.84
CA GLU A 63 -35.42 -20.75 -8.88
C GLU A 63 -34.05 -20.09 -9.08
N TRP A 64 -34.01 -18.81 -9.44
CA TRP A 64 -32.75 -18.09 -9.71
C TRP A 64 -32.81 -16.67 -9.16
N SER A 65 -32.07 -16.43 -8.09
CA SER A 65 -31.77 -15.09 -7.61
C SER A 65 -30.54 -14.53 -8.32
N TRP A 66 -30.61 -13.31 -8.78
CA TRP A 66 -29.51 -12.62 -9.42
C TRP A 66 -28.96 -11.54 -8.50
N VAL A 67 -27.64 -11.32 -8.52
CA VAL A 67 -27.01 -10.20 -7.82
C VAL A 67 -26.89 -9.05 -8.83
N GLU A 68 -27.57 -7.92 -8.58
CA GLU A 68 -27.55 -6.76 -9.48
C GLU A 68 -26.21 -6.02 -9.48
N ASN A 69 -25.51 -5.99 -8.35
CA ASN A 69 -24.29 -5.23 -8.11
C ASN A 69 -23.05 -6.12 -7.96
N GLU A 70 -22.90 -7.09 -8.83
CA GLU A 70 -21.82 -8.08 -8.78
C GLU A 70 -20.42 -7.46 -8.71
N THR A 71 -20.18 -6.36 -9.40
CA THR A 71 -18.87 -5.67 -9.37
C THR A 71 -18.55 -5.11 -7.99
N GLU A 72 -19.51 -4.48 -7.34
CA GLU A 72 -19.38 -3.93 -5.99
C GLU A 72 -19.17 -5.04 -4.97
N VAL A 73 -19.90 -6.13 -5.11
CA VAL A 73 -19.74 -7.32 -4.25
C VAL A 73 -18.37 -7.94 -4.40
N ILE A 74 -17.87 -8.09 -5.62
CA ILE A 74 -16.52 -8.60 -5.86
C ILE A 74 -15.48 -7.70 -5.20
N HIS A 75 -15.61 -6.37 -5.33
CA HIS A 75 -14.68 -5.44 -4.69
C HIS A 75 -14.73 -5.55 -3.17
N ALA A 76 -15.90 -5.62 -2.55
CA ALA A 76 -16.04 -5.76 -1.11
C ALA A 76 -15.40 -7.06 -0.58
N VAL A 77 -15.61 -8.16 -1.27
CA VAL A 77 -14.99 -9.45 -0.93
C VAL A 77 -13.46 -9.40 -1.09
N LEU A 78 -12.95 -8.82 -2.16
CA LEU A 78 -11.51 -8.67 -2.38
C LEU A 78 -10.87 -7.78 -1.31
N ASP A 79 -11.52 -6.71 -0.90
CA ASP A 79 -11.04 -5.84 0.17
C ASP A 79 -11.01 -6.56 1.53
N ALA A 80 -12.01 -7.38 1.82
CA ALA A 80 -12.05 -8.22 3.03
C ALA A 80 -10.95 -9.31 3.03
N LEU A 81 -10.58 -9.82 1.87
CA LEU A 81 -9.53 -10.82 1.71
C LEU A 81 -8.11 -10.24 1.65
N LYS A 82 -7.99 -8.94 1.46
CA LYS A 82 -6.71 -8.27 1.24
C LYS A 82 -5.86 -8.26 2.51
N PRO A 83 -4.68 -8.91 2.51
CA PRO A 83 -3.77 -8.82 3.64
C PRO A 83 -3.10 -7.44 3.70
N GLU A 84 -2.75 -7.00 4.90
CA GLU A 84 -1.95 -5.79 5.07
C GLU A 84 -0.53 -5.99 4.55
N THR A 85 0.02 -4.96 3.90
CA THR A 85 1.34 -4.98 3.28
C THR A 85 2.21 -3.79 3.73
N PRO A 86 2.43 -3.61 5.06
CA PRO A 86 3.08 -2.40 5.58
C PRO A 86 4.54 -2.25 5.14
N ALA A 87 5.27 -3.34 4.85
CA ALA A 87 6.64 -3.22 4.34
C ALA A 87 6.66 -2.78 2.88
N THR A 88 5.75 -3.28 2.06
CA THR A 88 5.54 -2.84 0.68
C THR A 88 5.16 -1.37 0.64
N ASP A 89 4.19 -0.96 1.45
CA ASP A 89 3.69 0.42 1.49
C ASP A 89 4.78 1.41 1.87
N ARG A 90 5.62 1.07 2.86
CA ARG A 90 6.79 1.88 3.24
C ARG A 90 7.80 2.03 2.12
N ILE A 91 8.11 0.95 1.42
CA ILE A 91 9.07 0.98 0.31
C ILE A 91 8.50 1.84 -0.84
N VAL A 92 7.24 1.68 -1.18
CA VAL A 92 6.57 2.47 -2.21
C VAL A 92 6.52 3.95 -1.82
N ALA A 93 6.21 4.28 -0.56
CA ALA A 93 6.24 5.65 -0.06
C ALA A 93 7.64 6.26 -0.16
N GLY A 94 8.69 5.51 0.22
CA GLY A 94 10.07 5.94 0.09
C GLY A 94 10.48 6.21 -1.36
N ILE A 95 10.13 5.33 -2.29
CA ILE A 95 10.41 5.51 -3.72
C ILE A 95 9.71 6.76 -4.28
N LYS A 96 8.46 7.00 -3.86
CA LYS A 96 7.71 8.20 -4.27
C LYS A 96 8.36 9.48 -3.72
N ALA A 97 8.78 9.49 -2.45
CA ALA A 97 9.48 10.62 -1.84
C ALA A 97 10.79 10.92 -2.56
N ASP A 98 11.61 9.90 -2.84
CA ASP A 98 12.86 10.04 -3.59
C ASP A 98 12.63 10.60 -5.01
N GLY A 99 11.54 10.20 -5.66
CA GLY A 99 11.13 10.72 -6.96
C GLY A 99 10.80 12.21 -6.90
N VAL A 100 10.08 12.67 -5.89
CA VAL A 100 9.75 14.09 -5.69
C VAL A 100 11.02 14.89 -5.41
N GLU A 101 11.92 14.42 -4.54
CA GLU A 101 13.20 15.08 -4.25
C GLU A 101 14.09 15.17 -5.49
N SER A 102 14.11 14.15 -6.33
CA SER A 102 14.82 14.17 -7.61
C SER A 102 14.23 15.24 -8.55
N GLY A 103 12.92 15.37 -8.59
CA GLY A 103 12.22 16.41 -9.34
C GLY A 103 12.56 17.81 -8.84
N ILE A 104 12.58 18.05 -7.54
CA ILE A 104 13.00 19.31 -6.93
C ILE A 104 14.42 19.68 -7.34
N LYS A 105 15.36 18.75 -7.24
CA LYS A 105 16.75 18.96 -7.67
C LYS A 105 16.85 19.33 -9.13
N THR A 106 16.09 18.68 -9.99
CA THR A 106 16.03 19.00 -11.43
C THR A 106 15.53 20.42 -11.66
N ILE A 107 14.44 20.83 -10.99
CA ILE A 107 13.92 22.21 -11.08
C ILE A 107 14.97 23.21 -10.63
N MET A 108 15.66 22.97 -9.51
CA MET A 108 16.67 23.87 -8.98
C MET A 108 17.90 24.01 -9.89
N THR A 109 18.24 22.97 -10.66
CA THR A 109 19.40 23.00 -11.56
C THR A 109 19.09 23.52 -12.95
N MET A 110 17.87 23.32 -13.44
CA MET A 110 17.49 23.63 -14.83
C MET A 110 16.70 24.94 -14.96
N LEU A 111 16.03 25.39 -13.90
CA LEU A 111 15.19 26.58 -13.92
C LEU A 111 15.73 27.65 -12.98
N ASN A 112 15.41 28.93 -13.29
CA ASN A 112 15.62 30.01 -12.34
C ASN A 112 14.65 29.88 -11.16
N HIS A 113 15.09 29.21 -10.09
CA HIS A 113 14.27 28.97 -8.88
C HIS A 113 13.96 30.24 -8.07
N GLN A 114 14.54 31.39 -8.43
CA GLN A 114 14.22 32.70 -7.88
C GLN A 114 13.08 33.40 -8.64
N ALA A 115 12.64 32.84 -9.76
CA ALA A 115 11.50 33.37 -10.49
C ALA A 115 10.21 33.28 -9.64
N PRO A 116 9.29 34.26 -9.76
CA PRO A 116 8.03 34.24 -9.03
C PRO A 116 7.26 32.91 -9.22
N GLY A 117 6.82 32.32 -8.12
CA GLY A 117 6.06 31.07 -8.09
C GLY A 117 6.90 29.79 -8.12
N VAL A 118 8.14 29.78 -8.58
CA VAL A 118 8.99 28.57 -8.60
C VAL A 118 9.41 28.18 -7.19
N SER A 119 9.77 29.15 -6.35
CA SER A 119 10.09 28.92 -4.94
C SER A 119 8.90 28.35 -4.17
N ASP A 120 7.70 28.87 -4.41
CA ASP A 120 6.48 28.37 -3.77
C ASP A 120 6.16 26.95 -4.21
N ALA A 121 6.30 26.65 -5.51
CA ALA A 121 6.11 25.30 -6.03
C ALA A 121 7.10 24.30 -5.40
N ILE A 122 8.37 24.68 -5.26
CA ILE A 122 9.39 23.84 -4.60
C ILE A 122 9.01 23.59 -3.14
N ASN A 123 8.51 24.59 -2.42
CA ASN A 123 8.10 24.46 -1.05
C ASN A 123 6.89 23.50 -0.90
N VAL A 124 5.91 23.59 -1.79
CA VAL A 124 4.77 22.65 -1.83
C VAL A 124 5.27 21.22 -2.09
N LEU A 125 6.18 21.02 -3.03
CA LEU A 125 6.76 19.69 -3.31
C LEU A 125 7.55 19.14 -2.13
N ARG A 126 8.26 19.99 -1.36
CA ARG A 126 8.98 19.56 -0.15
C ARG A 126 8.04 19.11 0.95
N VAL A 127 6.94 19.81 1.16
CA VAL A 127 5.90 19.36 2.09
C VAL A 127 5.36 18.00 1.67
N HIS A 128 5.01 17.84 0.41
CA HIS A 128 4.52 16.57 -0.11
C HIS A 128 5.56 15.43 0.02
N SER A 129 6.84 15.70 -0.26
CA SER A 129 7.92 14.71 -0.04
C SER A 129 8.03 14.29 1.42
N SER A 130 7.89 15.24 2.35
CA SER A 130 7.90 14.96 3.80
C SER A 130 6.74 14.06 4.21
N GLU A 131 5.53 14.33 3.73
CA GLU A 131 4.34 13.51 3.99
C GLU A 131 4.51 12.08 3.48
N LEU A 132 5.09 11.91 2.29
CA LEU A 132 5.41 10.60 1.73
C LEU A 132 6.46 9.86 2.57
N SER A 133 7.48 10.57 3.07
CA SER A 133 8.53 9.99 3.91
C SER A 133 8.01 9.53 5.26
N GLU A 134 7.08 10.27 5.87
CA GLU A 134 6.43 9.86 7.12
C GLU A 134 5.64 8.55 6.97
N GLY A 135 5.06 8.32 5.80
CA GLY A 135 4.44 7.04 5.45
C GLY A 135 5.47 5.90 5.31
N ALA A 136 6.72 6.22 4.96
CA ALA A 136 7.79 5.23 4.83
C ALA A 136 8.40 4.81 6.18
N ASP A 137 8.27 5.62 7.22
CA ASP A 137 8.87 5.38 8.55
C ASP A 137 7.91 4.65 9.52
N LYS A 138 6.65 4.48 9.16
CA LYS A 138 5.63 3.74 9.94
C LYS A 138 5.63 2.26 9.60
#